data_0af017f5d563994c3a65635340a42cf2
#
_entry.id   0af017f5d563994c3a65635340a42cf2
#
_cell.length_a   1.000
_cell.length_b   1.000
_cell.length_c   1.000
_cell.angle_alpha   90.00
_cell.angle_beta   90.00
_cell.angle_gamma   90.00
#
_symmetry.space_group_name_H-M   'P 1'
#
loop_
_entity.id
_entity.type
_entity.pdbx_description
1 polymer ?
#
loop_
_entity_poly.entity_id
_entity_poly.type
_entity_poly.pdbx_seq_one_letter_code
_entity_poly.pdbx_strand_id
1 'polypeptide(L)'
;MRYIYSNRNLICVDNISLMEIFQDEIVLTLDSGRKLGVFSTKKSDDLEYVFNELSKEIRRGNYNIDMIGFRLLMKNYHGIKEGTWFL
;
A
#
# COMPACT_ATOMS: atom_id res chain seq x y z
N MET A 1 2.30 18.19 4.97
CA MET A 1 2.12 17.30 3.82
C MET A 1 2.56 15.90 4.20
N ARG A 2 1.79 14.90 3.78
CA ARG A 2 2.06 13.51 4.15
C ARG A 2 2.65 12.74 2.99
N TYR A 3 3.50 11.77 3.30
CA TYR A 3 4.13 10.92 2.30
C TYR A 3 4.00 9.45 2.64
N ILE A 4 3.92 8.64 1.60
CA ILE A 4 4.18 7.21 1.68
C ILE A 4 5.62 7.02 1.21
N TYR A 5 6.44 6.38 2.01
CA TYR A 5 7.84 6.20 1.65
C TYR A 5 8.32 4.78 1.85
N SER A 6 9.24 4.38 1.02
CA SER A 6 9.96 3.12 1.08
C SER A 6 11.42 3.39 0.73
N ASN A 7 12.23 2.33 0.57
CA ASN A 7 13.64 2.49 0.24
C ASN A 7 13.88 3.27 -1.07
N ARG A 8 12.93 3.18 -2.01
CA ARG A 8 13.12 3.72 -3.35
C ARG A 8 12.04 4.69 -3.80
N ASN A 9 11.03 4.90 -2.98
CA ASN A 9 9.87 5.70 -3.37
C ASN A 9 9.49 6.69 -2.29
N LEU A 10 9.12 7.86 -2.75
CA LEU A 10 8.53 8.90 -1.92
C LEU A 10 7.32 9.42 -2.67
N ILE A 11 6.13 9.18 -2.11
CA ILE A 11 4.86 9.49 -2.78
C ILE A 11 4.08 10.43 -1.90
N CYS A 12 3.72 11.60 -2.41
CA CYS A 12 2.83 12.51 -1.70
C CYS A 12 1.42 11.92 -1.63
N VAL A 13 0.88 11.77 -0.43
CA VAL A 13 -0.46 11.20 -0.23
C VAL A 13 -1.52 12.00 -0.97
N ASP A 14 -1.38 13.33 -1.01
CA ASP A 14 -2.34 14.21 -1.68
C ASP A 14 -2.37 14.04 -3.20
N ASN A 15 -1.36 13.41 -3.77
CA ASN A 15 -1.29 13.16 -5.21
C ASN A 15 -1.87 11.80 -5.61
N ILE A 16 -2.40 11.05 -4.66
CA ILE A 16 -3.04 9.77 -4.93
C ILE A 16 -4.49 10.04 -5.29
N SER A 17 -4.88 9.73 -6.52
CA SER A 17 -6.26 9.90 -6.97
C SER A 17 -7.09 8.63 -6.81
N LEU A 18 -6.45 7.46 -6.82
CA LEU A 18 -7.16 6.19 -6.75
C LEU A 18 -6.26 5.12 -6.14
N MET A 19 -6.83 4.31 -5.26
CA MET A 19 -6.23 3.04 -4.84
C MET A 19 -7.24 1.95 -5.11
N GLU A 20 -6.83 0.92 -5.83
CA GLU A 20 -7.73 -0.15 -6.20
C GLU A 20 -7.04 -1.50 -6.19
N ILE A 21 -7.85 -2.55 -6.11
CA ILE A 21 -7.39 -3.90 -6.39
C ILE A 21 -7.70 -4.15 -7.86
N PHE A 22 -6.66 -4.38 -8.64
CA PHE A 22 -6.78 -4.74 -10.05
C PHE A 22 -6.13 -6.11 -10.25
N GLN A 23 -6.95 -7.09 -10.62
CA GLN A 23 -6.54 -8.49 -10.64
C GLN A 23 -6.01 -8.89 -9.25
N ASP A 24 -4.80 -9.38 -9.13
CA ASP A 24 -4.23 -9.82 -7.87
C ASP A 24 -3.31 -8.77 -7.22
N GLU A 25 -3.47 -7.51 -7.57
CA GLU A 25 -2.54 -6.46 -7.17
C GLU A 25 -3.26 -5.23 -6.62
N ILE A 26 -2.66 -4.66 -5.57
CA ILE A 26 -3.06 -3.33 -5.08
C ILE A 26 -2.28 -2.29 -5.89
N VAL A 27 -3.00 -1.37 -6.51
CA VAL A 27 -2.43 -0.36 -7.40
C VAL A 27 -2.84 1.03 -6.94
N LEU A 28 -1.86 1.93 -6.89
CA LEU A 28 -2.10 3.37 -6.68
C LEU A 28 -2.01 4.07 -8.03
N THR A 29 -2.97 4.94 -8.29
CA THR A 29 -2.93 5.85 -9.44
C THR A 29 -2.71 7.26 -8.92
N LEU A 30 -1.69 7.92 -9.44
CA LEU A 30 -1.38 9.30 -9.07
C LEU A 30 -2.12 10.29 -9.97
N ASP A 31 -2.22 11.54 -9.54
CA ASP A 31 -2.87 12.60 -10.32
C ASP A 31 -2.26 12.78 -11.71
N SER A 32 -0.99 12.45 -11.86
CA SER A 32 -0.30 12.47 -13.16
C SER A 32 -0.76 11.36 -14.11
N GLY A 33 -1.54 10.40 -13.62
CA GLY A 33 -1.90 9.21 -14.37
C GLY A 33 -0.95 8.03 -14.19
N ARG A 34 0.18 8.25 -13.52
CA ARG A 34 1.15 7.18 -13.25
C ARG A 34 0.54 6.16 -12.29
N LYS A 35 0.77 4.88 -12.58
CA LYS A 35 0.31 3.78 -11.74
C LYS A 35 1.47 3.10 -11.06
N LEU A 36 1.29 2.77 -9.78
CA LEU A 36 2.29 2.11 -8.95
C LEU A 36 1.67 0.90 -8.29
N GLY A 37 2.29 -0.26 -8.48
CA GLY A 37 1.93 -1.45 -7.72
C GLY A 37 2.41 -1.32 -6.29
N VAL A 38 1.64 -1.85 -5.37
CA VAL A 38 1.98 -1.88 -3.94
C VAL A 38 2.27 -3.29 -3.48
N PHE A 39 1.34 -4.19 -3.69
CA PHE A 39 1.41 -5.56 -3.21
C PHE A 39 0.58 -6.46 -4.09
N SER A 40 1.06 -7.68 -4.31
CA SER A 40 0.38 -8.67 -5.12
C SER A 40 0.39 -10.02 -4.42
N THR A 41 -0.75 -10.69 -4.42
CA THR A 41 -0.88 -12.07 -3.93
C THR A 41 -2.11 -12.72 -4.55
N LYS A 42 -2.05 -14.02 -4.75
CA LYS A 42 -3.21 -14.79 -5.21
C LYS A 42 -4.19 -15.11 -4.10
N LYS A 43 -3.82 -14.88 -2.86
CA LYS A 43 -4.71 -15.06 -1.71
C LYS A 43 -5.59 -13.83 -1.56
N SER A 44 -6.82 -13.93 -2.04
CA SER A 44 -7.73 -12.78 -2.09
C SER A 44 -8.04 -12.20 -0.71
N ASP A 45 -8.12 -13.04 0.32
CA ASP A 45 -8.38 -12.57 1.68
C ASP A 45 -7.22 -11.72 2.20
N ASP A 46 -6.00 -12.15 1.94
CA ASP A 46 -4.81 -11.39 2.33
C ASP A 46 -4.73 -10.08 1.55
N LEU A 47 -5.04 -10.13 0.27
CA LEU A 47 -5.02 -8.95 -0.59
C LEU A 47 -6.02 -7.88 -0.08
N GLU A 48 -7.23 -8.30 0.23
CA GLU A 48 -8.26 -7.41 0.78
C GLU A 48 -7.86 -6.88 2.15
N TYR A 49 -7.27 -7.73 2.96
CA TYR A 49 -6.82 -7.31 4.29
C TYR A 49 -5.75 -6.21 4.19
N VAL A 50 -4.74 -6.42 3.37
CA VAL A 50 -3.68 -5.42 3.16
C VAL A 50 -4.26 -4.13 2.59
N PHE A 51 -5.17 -4.26 1.61
CA PHE A 51 -5.86 -3.10 1.03
C PHE A 51 -6.58 -2.29 2.09
N ASN A 52 -7.35 -2.94 2.94
CA ASN A 52 -8.12 -2.27 3.98
C ASN A 52 -7.22 -1.60 5.01
N GLU A 53 -6.14 -2.26 5.41
CA GLU A 53 -5.21 -1.69 6.39
C GLU A 53 -4.44 -0.51 5.82
N LEU A 54 -3.99 -0.60 4.58
CA LEU A 54 -3.33 0.53 3.93
C LEU A 54 -4.31 1.70 3.71
N SER A 55 -5.53 1.39 3.33
CA SER A 55 -6.59 2.39 3.19
C SER A 55 -6.83 3.15 4.49
N LYS A 56 -6.85 2.44 5.62
CA LYS A 56 -6.97 3.08 6.94
C LYS A 56 -5.81 4.02 7.21
N GLU A 57 -4.59 3.60 6.91
CA GLU A 57 -3.42 4.45 7.11
C GLU A 57 -3.48 5.72 6.26
N ILE A 58 -3.90 5.59 5.00
CA ILE A 58 -4.04 6.74 4.10
C ILE A 58 -5.11 7.72 4.61
N ARG A 59 -6.24 7.21 5.10
CA ARG A 59 -7.37 8.04 5.56
C ARG A 59 -7.15 8.65 6.93
N ARG A 60 -6.32 8.05 7.74
CA ARG A 60 -6.30 8.25 9.18
C ARG A 60 -5.58 9.48 9.64
N GLY A 61 -4.92 10.24 8.92
CA GLY A 61 -4.36 11.15 9.74
C GLY A 61 -3.16 11.96 9.36
N ASN A 62 -2.29 12.16 10.30
CA ASN A 62 -1.31 13.22 10.30
C ASN A 62 0.13 12.77 10.12
N TYR A 63 0.33 11.47 9.91
CA TYR A 63 1.68 10.90 9.88
C TYR A 63 2.04 10.40 8.50
N ASN A 64 3.33 10.41 8.21
CA ASN A 64 3.86 9.73 7.04
C ASN A 64 3.66 8.21 7.20
N ILE A 65 3.55 7.52 6.07
CA ILE A 65 3.35 6.07 6.06
C ILE A 65 4.68 5.42 5.68
N ASP A 66 5.26 4.72 6.66
CA ASP A 66 6.48 3.94 6.48
C ASP A 66 6.11 2.56 5.91
N MET A 67 6.37 2.35 4.62
CA MET A 67 6.02 1.08 3.98
C MET A 67 6.88 -0.07 4.48
N ILE A 68 8.10 0.18 4.92
CA ILE A 68 8.93 -0.89 5.49
C ILE A 68 8.32 -1.39 6.79
N GLY A 69 7.93 -0.46 7.67
CA GLY A 69 7.24 -0.81 8.91
C GLY A 69 5.89 -1.46 8.65
N PHE A 70 5.14 -0.96 7.69
CA PHE A 70 3.84 -1.53 7.32
C PHE A 70 3.97 -2.98 6.85
N ARG A 71 4.94 -3.27 5.99
CA ARG A 71 5.19 -4.62 5.49
C ARG A 71 5.56 -5.58 6.64
N LEU A 72 6.41 -5.13 7.56
CA LEU A 72 6.79 -5.93 8.72
C LEU A 72 5.58 -6.20 9.62
N LEU A 73 4.71 -5.22 9.80
CA LEU A 73 3.49 -5.38 10.56
C LEU A 73 2.58 -6.43 9.94
N MET A 74 2.38 -6.37 8.62
CA MET A 74 1.56 -7.34 7.92
C MET A 74 2.12 -8.75 8.05
N LYS A 75 3.43 -8.90 7.92
CA LYS A 75 4.09 -10.20 8.01
C LYS A 75 4.05 -10.76 9.43
N ASN A 76 4.45 -9.96 10.42
CA ASN A 76 4.72 -10.46 11.77
C ASN A 76 3.47 -10.53 12.64
N TYR A 77 2.55 -9.60 12.49
CA TYR A 77 1.35 -9.55 13.32
C TYR A 77 0.13 -10.15 12.65
N HIS A 78 0.05 -10.05 11.34
CA HIS A 78 -1.14 -10.50 10.60
C HIS A 78 -0.88 -11.75 9.77
N GLY A 79 0.33 -12.29 9.84
CA GLY A 79 0.65 -13.58 9.23
C GLY A 79 0.63 -13.60 7.71
N ILE A 80 0.75 -12.44 7.06
CA ILE A 80 0.74 -12.35 5.60
C ILE A 80 2.15 -12.63 5.10
N LYS A 81 2.40 -13.88 4.70
CA LYS A 81 3.75 -14.36 4.36
C LYS A 81 3.99 -14.53 2.88
N GLU A 82 2.91 -14.70 2.11
CA GLU A 82 3.00 -14.92 0.67
C GLU A 82 2.62 -13.66 -0.09
N GLY A 83 3.30 -13.42 -1.18
CA GLY A 83 3.04 -12.27 -2.02
C GLY A 83 4.30 -11.48 -2.32
N THR A 84 4.13 -10.47 -3.16
CA THR A 84 5.23 -9.62 -3.61
C THR A 84 4.93 -8.17 -3.26
N TRP A 85 5.85 -7.54 -2.57
CA TRP A 85 5.78 -6.12 -2.24
C TRP A 85 6.57 -5.32 -3.26
N PHE A 86 5.92 -4.31 -3.84
CA PHE A 86 6.55 -3.39 -4.79
C PHE A 86 6.91 -2.06 -4.15
N LEU A 87 6.22 -1.70 -3.10
CA LEU A 87 6.53 -0.54 -2.28
C LEU A 87 7.05 -0.94 -0.92
#